data_8543b6a49be141a07cfc5ef98320e38d
#
_entry.id   8543b6a49be141a07cfc5ef98320e38d
#
_cell.length_a   1.000
_cell.length_b   1.000
_cell.length_c   1.000
_cell.angle_alpha   90.00
_cell.angle_beta   90.00
_cell.angle_gamma   90.00
#
_symmetry.space_group_name_H-M   'P 1'
#
loop_
_entity.id
_entity.type
_entity.pdbx_description
1 polymer ?
#
loop_
_entity_poly.entity_id
_entity_poly.type
_entity_poly.pdbx_seq_one_letter_code
_entity_poly.pdbx_strand_id
1 'polypeptide(L)'
;RLRSRGLGDVYKRQCVYKRLSGCGSGTEYLAVTPWGDFYPCHQFVGEEQFLMGNVDEGITRPEIRCDFSKCNVYTKESCKDCFARFYCSGGCAANAYHFQKDINGNYDIGCELQRKRVECAIMIKAALAE
;
A
#
# COMPACT_ATOMS: atom_id res chain seq x y z
N ARG A 1 10.88 24.09 -12.56
CA ARG A 1 11.08 24.29 -11.12
C ARG A 1 10.36 23.18 -10.37
N LEU A 2 11.07 22.11 -10.10
CA LEU A 2 10.61 21.07 -9.15
C LEU A 2 10.57 21.73 -7.77
N ARG A 3 9.47 22.41 -7.46
CA ARG A 3 9.18 22.74 -6.08
C ARG A 3 8.85 21.45 -5.39
N SER A 4 9.67 21.06 -4.42
CA SER A 4 9.21 20.16 -3.36
C SER A 4 7.84 20.68 -2.96
N ARG A 5 6.81 19.92 -3.28
CA ARG A 5 5.47 20.14 -2.76
C ARG A 5 5.47 19.66 -1.32
N GLY A 6 6.28 20.35 -0.53
CA GLY A 6 6.73 19.98 0.78
C GLY A 6 5.62 19.52 1.72
N LEU A 7 5.94 19.44 2.96
CA LEU A 7 5.12 19.02 4.11
C LEU A 7 3.62 19.41 4.05
N GLY A 8 3.25 20.49 3.37
CA GLY A 8 1.84 20.88 3.17
C GLY A 8 1.01 19.89 2.35
N ASP A 9 1.61 19.16 1.40
CA ASP A 9 0.93 18.15 0.62
C ASP A 9 0.78 16.84 1.44
N VAL A 10 1.70 16.59 2.34
CA VAL A 10 1.63 15.51 3.34
C VAL A 10 0.49 15.77 4.33
N TYR A 11 0.32 17.00 4.80
CA TYR A 11 -0.77 17.37 5.71
C TYR A 11 -2.16 17.29 5.04
N LYS A 12 -2.30 17.67 3.78
CA LYS A 12 -3.55 17.56 3.04
C LYS A 12 -3.93 16.10 2.72
N ARG A 13 -2.97 15.18 2.69
CA ARG A 13 -3.19 13.74 2.47
C ARG A 13 -3.44 12.94 3.74
N GLN A 14 -3.55 13.58 4.88
CA GLN A 14 -3.75 12.91 6.17
C GLN A 14 -5.21 12.54 6.46
N CYS A 15 -6.10 12.58 5.49
CA CYS A 15 -7.46 12.07 5.64
C CYS A 15 -7.42 10.56 5.95
N VAL A 16 -8.16 10.13 6.96
CA VAL A 16 -8.26 8.72 7.38
C VAL A 16 -8.63 7.81 6.20
N TYR A 17 -9.49 8.28 5.30
CA TYR A 17 -9.86 7.56 4.09
C TYR A 17 -8.65 7.14 3.23
N LYS A 18 -7.66 8.03 3.07
CA LYS A 18 -6.43 7.74 2.31
C LYS A 18 -5.43 6.86 3.06
N ARG A 19 -5.69 6.56 4.34
CA ARG A 19 -4.85 5.72 5.18
C ARG A 19 -5.42 4.32 5.39
N LEU A 20 -6.57 4.03 4.81
CA LEU A 20 -7.20 2.71 4.92
C LEU A 20 -6.50 1.68 4.05
N SER A 21 -6.09 2.06 2.85
CA SER A 21 -5.29 1.26 1.94
C SER A 21 -3.93 1.90 1.72
N GLY A 22 -2.93 1.12 1.35
CA GLY A 22 -1.56 1.58 1.13
C GLY A 22 -1.41 2.53 -0.07
N CYS A 23 -0.55 2.15 -1.02
CA CYS A 23 -0.20 3.00 -2.16
C CYS A 23 -1.25 3.04 -3.28
N GLY A 24 -2.34 2.27 -3.19
CA GLY A 24 -3.36 2.18 -4.24
C GLY A 24 -2.97 1.29 -5.42
N SER A 25 -2.00 0.38 -5.23
CA SER A 25 -1.62 -0.58 -6.28
C SER A 25 -2.83 -1.36 -6.80
N GLY A 26 -2.91 -1.53 -8.11
CA GLY A 26 -4.00 -2.21 -8.80
C GLY A 26 -5.32 -1.43 -8.86
N THR A 27 -5.43 -0.30 -8.15
CA THR A 27 -6.67 0.50 -8.11
C THR A 27 -6.47 1.95 -8.53
N GLU A 28 -5.51 2.66 -7.93
CA GLU A 28 -5.21 4.07 -8.21
C GLU A 28 -4.07 4.23 -9.21
N TYR A 29 -3.19 3.23 -9.34
CA TYR A 29 -2.15 3.16 -10.35
C TYR A 29 -1.89 1.72 -10.80
N LEU A 30 -1.26 1.57 -11.96
CA LEU A 30 -0.82 0.32 -12.56
C LEU A 30 0.64 0.43 -12.99
N ALA A 31 1.35 -0.68 -13.01
CA ALA A 31 2.62 -0.80 -13.73
C ALA A 31 2.33 -1.22 -15.17
N VAL A 32 2.97 -0.55 -16.13
CA VAL A 32 2.90 -0.88 -17.55
C VAL A 32 4.28 -1.34 -17.99
N THR A 33 4.36 -2.54 -18.57
CA THR A 33 5.62 -3.07 -19.13
C THR A 33 5.96 -2.41 -20.46
N PRO A 34 7.20 -2.52 -20.95
CA PRO A 34 7.56 -2.06 -22.30
C PRO A 34 6.76 -2.73 -23.42
N TRP A 35 6.17 -3.89 -23.17
CA TRP A 35 5.31 -4.63 -24.12
C TRP A 35 3.83 -4.28 -23.99
N GLY A 36 3.50 -3.37 -23.06
CA GLY A 36 2.14 -2.88 -22.87
C GLY A 36 1.31 -3.65 -21.82
N ASP A 37 1.87 -4.64 -21.14
CA ASP A 37 1.13 -5.42 -20.15
C ASP A 37 0.88 -4.63 -18.87
N PHE A 38 -0.29 -4.82 -18.26
CA PHE A 38 -0.70 -4.18 -17.02
C PHE A 38 -0.55 -5.11 -15.82
N TYR A 39 0.11 -4.59 -14.77
CA TYR A 39 0.23 -5.25 -13.47
C TYR A 39 -0.18 -4.31 -12.34
N PRO A 40 -0.62 -4.84 -11.17
CA PRO A 40 -1.02 -3.99 -10.03
C PRO A 40 0.07 -3.03 -9.55
N CYS A 41 1.33 -3.46 -9.58
CA CYS A 41 2.51 -2.61 -9.38
C CYS A 41 3.76 -3.28 -9.98
N HIS A 42 4.87 -2.54 -9.98
CA HIS A 42 6.13 -3.03 -10.54
C HIS A 42 6.67 -4.32 -9.87
N GLN A 43 6.32 -4.57 -8.61
CA GLN A 43 6.75 -5.77 -7.89
C GLN A 43 6.00 -7.05 -8.31
N PHE A 44 4.92 -6.92 -9.06
CA PHE A 44 4.16 -8.04 -9.61
C PHE A 44 4.45 -8.31 -11.08
N VAL A 45 5.33 -7.52 -11.72
CA VAL A 45 5.70 -7.71 -13.12
C VAL A 45 6.36 -9.08 -13.28
N GLY A 46 5.83 -9.88 -14.21
CA GLY A 46 6.27 -11.26 -14.47
C GLY A 46 5.50 -12.35 -13.69
N GLU A 47 4.63 -11.97 -12.77
CA GLU A 47 3.72 -12.91 -12.09
C GLU A 47 2.44 -13.03 -12.91
N GLU A 48 2.29 -14.07 -13.72
CA GLU A 48 1.17 -14.27 -14.67
C GLU A 48 -0.21 -14.16 -14.02
N GLN A 49 -0.35 -14.60 -12.77
CA GLN A 49 -1.61 -14.51 -12.03
C GLN A 49 -2.06 -13.07 -11.76
N PHE A 50 -1.14 -12.10 -11.82
CA PHE A 50 -1.43 -10.66 -11.63
C PHE A 50 -1.40 -9.86 -12.93
N LEU A 51 -1.31 -10.50 -14.08
CA LEU A 51 -1.50 -9.85 -15.37
C LEU A 51 -2.95 -9.39 -15.48
N MET A 52 -3.17 -8.08 -15.56
CA MET A 52 -4.51 -7.46 -15.55
C MET A 52 -5.07 -7.20 -16.96
N GLY A 53 -4.23 -7.21 -17.97
CA GLY A 53 -4.54 -6.89 -19.37
C GLY A 53 -3.39 -6.17 -20.03
N ASN A 54 -3.66 -5.46 -21.11
CA ASN A 54 -2.64 -4.73 -21.87
C ASN A 54 -3.21 -3.42 -22.46
N VAL A 55 -2.32 -2.63 -23.12
CA VAL A 55 -2.68 -1.32 -23.69
C VAL A 55 -3.67 -1.41 -24.85
N ASP A 56 -3.74 -2.53 -25.57
CA ASP A 56 -4.60 -2.70 -26.72
C ASP A 56 -6.01 -3.12 -26.33
N GLU A 57 -6.13 -4.02 -25.36
CA GLU A 57 -7.40 -4.60 -24.90
C GLU A 57 -7.95 -3.94 -23.62
N GLY A 58 -7.10 -3.17 -22.91
CA GLY A 58 -7.43 -2.59 -21.63
C GLY A 58 -7.34 -3.61 -20.50
N ILE A 59 -8.13 -3.40 -19.44
CA ILE A 59 -8.17 -4.32 -18.29
C ILE A 59 -9.12 -5.48 -18.62
N THR A 60 -8.56 -6.66 -18.88
CA THR A 60 -9.30 -7.88 -19.22
C THR A 60 -9.65 -8.72 -17.98
N ARG A 61 -8.94 -8.48 -16.84
CA ARG A 61 -9.11 -9.21 -15.58
C ARG A 61 -9.48 -8.26 -14.43
N PRO A 62 -10.73 -7.75 -14.40
CA PRO A 62 -11.18 -6.80 -13.37
C PRO A 62 -11.26 -7.41 -11.97
N GLU A 63 -11.30 -8.73 -11.83
CA GLU A 63 -11.28 -9.44 -10.54
C GLU A 63 -10.03 -9.10 -9.74
N ILE A 64 -8.86 -8.99 -10.39
CA ILE A 64 -7.61 -8.61 -9.72
C ILE A 64 -7.75 -7.22 -9.09
N ARG A 65 -8.30 -6.25 -9.85
CA ARG A 65 -8.57 -4.90 -9.33
C ARG A 65 -9.52 -4.93 -8.14
N CYS A 66 -10.57 -5.76 -8.19
CA CYS A 66 -11.51 -5.94 -7.09
C CYS A 66 -10.81 -6.46 -5.84
N ASP A 67 -9.91 -7.45 -5.96
CA ASP A 67 -9.18 -8.01 -4.83
C ASP A 67 -8.23 -6.99 -4.19
N PHE A 68 -7.51 -6.21 -5.01
CA PHE A 68 -6.68 -5.13 -4.51
C PHE A 68 -7.49 -4.00 -3.85
N SER A 69 -8.71 -3.71 -4.32
CA SER A 69 -9.58 -2.71 -3.71
C SER A 69 -10.05 -3.09 -2.31
N LYS A 70 -10.15 -4.40 -2.03
CA LYS A 70 -10.50 -4.95 -0.73
C LYS A 70 -9.31 -4.99 0.24
N CYS A 71 -8.09 -4.85 -0.26
CA CYS A 71 -6.87 -4.91 0.56
C CYS A 71 -6.71 -3.62 1.39
N ASN A 72 -7.22 -3.61 2.61
CA ASN A 72 -7.19 -2.46 3.51
C ASN A 72 -7.01 -2.87 4.98
N VAL A 73 -6.86 -1.89 5.89
CA VAL A 73 -6.59 -2.13 7.32
C VAL A 73 -7.73 -2.82 8.07
N TYR A 74 -8.93 -2.86 7.54
CA TYR A 74 -10.07 -3.53 8.17
C TYR A 74 -10.22 -4.98 7.69
N THR A 75 -9.75 -5.30 6.50
CA THR A 75 -9.80 -6.66 5.95
C THR A 75 -8.64 -7.53 6.45
N LYS A 76 -7.49 -6.90 6.75
CA LYS A 76 -6.34 -7.61 7.30
C LYS A 76 -6.52 -7.88 8.78
N GLU A 77 -6.58 -9.16 9.17
CA GLU A 77 -6.86 -9.59 10.54
C GLU A 77 -5.90 -8.96 11.57
N SER A 78 -4.61 -8.99 11.30
CA SER A 78 -3.57 -8.42 12.18
C SER A 78 -3.59 -6.89 12.27
N CYS A 79 -4.30 -6.21 11.37
CA CYS A 79 -4.41 -4.76 11.39
C CYS A 79 -5.57 -4.27 12.26
N LYS A 80 -6.58 -5.11 12.53
CA LYS A 80 -7.81 -4.71 13.24
C LYS A 80 -7.51 -4.07 14.60
N ASP A 81 -6.60 -4.66 15.37
CA ASP A 81 -6.23 -4.19 16.71
C ASP A 81 -4.87 -3.48 16.77
N CYS A 82 -4.26 -3.21 15.61
CA CYS A 82 -2.97 -2.56 15.55
C CYS A 82 -3.08 -1.03 15.76
N PHE A 83 -2.41 -0.50 16.79
CA PHE A 83 -2.39 0.94 17.06
C PHE A 83 -1.78 1.77 15.91
N ALA A 84 -0.87 1.17 15.14
CA ALA A 84 -0.18 1.84 14.04
C ALA A 84 -0.95 1.78 12.70
N ARG A 85 -2.11 1.12 12.62
CA ARG A 85 -2.81 0.81 11.37
C ARG A 85 -3.07 2.02 10.47
N PHE A 86 -3.46 3.15 11.03
CA PHE A 86 -3.74 4.37 10.28
C PHE A 86 -2.49 5.19 9.91
N TYR A 87 -1.33 4.82 10.43
CA TYR A 87 -0.03 5.35 10.02
C TYR A 87 0.65 4.45 9.01
N CYS A 88 0.44 3.12 9.13
CA CYS A 88 0.99 2.09 8.25
C CYS A 88 0.16 1.90 6.98
N SER A 89 -1.17 2.11 7.05
CA SER A 89 -2.12 1.88 5.93
C SER A 89 -2.15 0.42 5.44
N GLY A 90 -1.88 -0.54 6.33
CA GLY A 90 -1.93 -1.97 6.00
C GLY A 90 -0.66 -2.54 5.34
N GLY A 91 0.40 -1.72 5.19
CA GLY A 91 1.66 -2.16 4.61
C GLY A 91 1.62 -2.32 3.08
N CYS A 92 2.57 -3.06 2.53
CA CYS A 92 2.73 -3.31 1.10
C CYS A 92 2.10 -4.65 0.72
N ALA A 93 1.14 -4.65 -0.20
CA ALA A 93 0.48 -5.87 -0.68
C ALA A 93 1.47 -6.83 -1.38
N ALA A 94 2.45 -6.29 -2.11
CA ALA A 94 3.47 -7.10 -2.76
C ALA A 94 4.39 -7.78 -1.73
N ASN A 95 4.86 -7.06 -0.70
CA ASN A 95 5.65 -7.69 0.35
C ASN A 95 4.85 -8.78 1.09
N ALA A 96 3.56 -8.53 1.37
CA ALA A 96 2.68 -9.53 1.98
C ALA A 96 2.58 -10.77 1.10
N TYR A 97 2.34 -10.60 -0.19
CA TYR A 97 2.25 -11.70 -1.15
C TYR A 97 3.56 -12.48 -1.27
N HIS A 98 4.70 -11.80 -1.44
CA HIS A 98 5.98 -12.49 -1.56
C HIS A 98 6.38 -13.26 -0.31
N PHE A 99 5.95 -12.78 0.86
CA PHE A 99 6.24 -13.42 2.15
C PHE A 99 5.25 -14.53 2.52
N GLN A 100 3.94 -14.32 2.32
CA GLN A 100 2.88 -15.25 2.73
C GLN A 100 2.04 -15.80 1.59
N LYS A 101 2.30 -15.41 0.33
CA LYS A 101 1.52 -15.76 -0.86
C LYS A 101 0.06 -15.27 -0.80
N ASP A 102 -0.19 -14.23 -0.03
CA ASP A 102 -1.49 -13.57 0.11
C ASP A 102 -1.32 -12.04 0.15
N ILE A 103 -2.02 -11.31 -0.72
CA ILE A 103 -2.02 -9.84 -0.74
C ILE A 103 -2.63 -9.25 0.53
N ASN A 104 -3.53 -9.99 1.18
CA ASN A 104 -4.13 -9.63 2.47
C ASN A 104 -3.33 -10.14 3.67
N GLY A 105 -2.26 -10.89 3.43
CA GLY A 105 -1.33 -11.32 4.46
C GLY A 105 -0.52 -10.16 5.06
N ASN A 106 0.44 -10.51 5.91
CA ASN A 106 1.32 -9.58 6.57
C ASN A 106 2.77 -9.80 6.20
N TYR A 107 3.52 -8.73 6.22
CA TYR A 107 4.97 -8.78 6.25
C TYR A 107 5.41 -8.42 7.68
N ASP A 108 5.63 -9.43 8.52
CA ASP A 108 5.81 -9.26 9.97
C ASP A 108 6.97 -8.32 10.33
N ILE A 109 8.10 -8.45 9.65
CA ILE A 109 9.26 -7.54 9.83
C ILE A 109 8.85 -6.09 9.56
N GLY A 110 8.09 -5.85 8.48
CA GLY A 110 7.56 -4.53 8.16
C GLY A 110 6.57 -4.01 9.21
N CYS A 111 5.76 -4.89 9.77
CA CYS A 111 4.82 -4.57 10.85
C CYS A 111 5.56 -4.12 12.12
N GLU A 112 6.60 -4.84 12.52
CA GLU A 112 7.42 -4.49 13.68
C GLU A 112 8.16 -3.16 13.50
N LEU A 113 8.81 -2.98 12.35
CA LEU A 113 9.50 -1.73 12.03
C LEU A 113 8.53 -0.54 12.05
N GLN A 114 7.33 -0.71 11.52
CA GLN A 114 6.35 0.38 11.47
C GLN A 114 5.79 0.71 12.86
N ARG A 115 5.53 -0.29 13.70
CA ARG A 115 5.17 -0.05 15.11
C ARG A 115 6.25 0.73 15.84
N LYS A 116 7.52 0.32 15.70
CA LYS A 116 8.65 1.03 16.31
C LYS A 116 8.80 2.47 15.80
N ARG A 117 8.58 2.70 14.51
CA ARG A 117 8.56 4.07 13.96
C ARG A 117 7.52 4.95 14.62
N VAL A 118 6.31 4.43 14.81
CA VAL A 118 5.21 5.20 15.44
C VAL A 118 5.52 5.45 16.91
N GLU A 119 6.02 4.45 17.66
CA GLU A 119 6.46 4.61 19.04
C GLU A 119 7.53 5.71 19.17
N CYS A 120 8.57 5.66 18.35
CA CYS A 120 9.61 6.68 18.32
C CYS A 120 9.06 8.08 17.96
N ALA A 121 8.14 8.15 17.02
CA ALA A 121 7.52 9.42 16.64
C ALA A 121 6.70 10.03 17.79
N ILE A 122 5.98 9.21 18.53
CA ILE A 122 5.24 9.63 19.74
C ILE A 122 6.21 10.11 20.81
N MET A 123 7.28 9.36 21.07
CA MET A 123 8.32 9.73 22.05
C MET A 123 8.97 11.07 21.71
N ILE A 124 9.38 11.27 20.45
CA ILE A 124 9.96 12.54 19.99
C ILE A 124 8.96 13.69 20.14
N LYS A 125 7.71 13.46 19.75
CA LYS A 125 6.67 14.49 19.86
C LYS A 125 6.40 14.87 21.31
N ALA A 126 6.37 13.89 22.23
CA ALA A 126 6.21 14.13 23.66
C ALA A 126 7.39 14.93 24.24
N ALA A 127 8.63 14.55 23.88
CA ALA A 127 9.84 15.26 24.32
C ALA A 127 9.97 16.70 23.81
N LEU A 128 9.36 17.00 22.66
CA LEU A 128 9.37 18.34 22.05
C LEU A 128 8.12 19.17 22.41
N ALA A 129 7.22 18.64 23.21
CA ALA A 129 5.99 19.34 23.62
C ALA A 129 6.16 20.22 24.88
N GLU A 130 7.38 20.26 25.43
CA GLU A 130 7.79 21.20 26.47
C GLU A 130 8.16 22.55 25.82
#